data_87de2cfdc502163e6b30b10f141d0c3b
#
_entry.id   87de2cfdc502163e6b30b10f141d0c3b
#
_cell.length_a   1.000
_cell.length_b   1.000
_cell.length_c   1.000
_cell.angle_alpha   90.00
_cell.angle_beta   90.00
_cell.angle_gamma   90.00
#
_symmetry.space_group_name_H-M   'P 1'
#
loop_
_entity.id
_entity.type
_entity.pdbx_description
1 polymer ?
#
loop_
_entity_poly.entity_id
_entity_poly.type
_entity_poly.pdbx_seq_one_letter_code
_entity_poly.pdbx_strand_id
1 'polypeptide(L)'
;MNDLLSKHQFSLISNPNVALSAPYGAEQAAVLNTEGLRTARREISSWPGYQPTPLVTLSGLAKAANVGSLYYKDEGRRFGLGSFKPLGGAYAVFRVIEGEIRRTSGQQVTSIDLFDGAHRDVVADVTICAATDGNHGRSVAWGARMFGCRCIIYINEAVSEGREKAIASYGAEVRRIPGSFDDAVRMA
;
A
#
# COMPACT_ATOMS: atom_id res chain seq x y z
N MET A 1 25.23 11.03 28.04
CA MET A 1 24.27 10.02 27.53
C MET A 1 22.92 10.69 27.49
N ASN A 2 22.40 10.85 26.30
CA ASN A 2 21.36 11.82 25.98
C ASN A 2 20.01 11.50 26.60
N ASP A 3 19.40 12.51 27.21
CA ASP A 3 18.14 12.57 27.91
C ASP A 3 16.88 12.23 27.05
N LEU A 4 17.05 11.95 25.75
CA LEU A 4 15.94 11.63 24.86
C LEU A 4 15.31 10.26 25.16
N LEU A 5 16.09 9.26 25.58
CA LEU A 5 15.57 7.93 25.89
C LEU A 5 15.27 7.74 27.38
N SER A 6 15.89 8.55 28.26
CA SER A 6 15.69 8.45 29.70
C SER A 6 14.28 8.86 30.16
N LYS A 7 13.56 9.62 29.33
CA LYS A 7 12.20 10.08 29.61
C LYS A 7 11.12 9.09 29.22
N HIS A 8 11.48 8.01 28.54
CA HIS A 8 10.52 7.02 28.06
C HIS A 8 10.75 5.68 28.73
N GLN A 9 9.70 5.14 29.34
CA GLN A 9 9.73 3.75 29.80
C GLN A 9 9.56 2.84 28.60
N PHE A 10 10.50 1.92 28.43
CA PHE A 10 10.42 0.85 27.41
C PHE A 10 10.85 -0.48 28.03
N SER A 11 10.30 -1.57 27.51
CA SER A 11 10.69 -2.92 27.85
C SER A 11 11.03 -3.70 26.59
N LEU A 12 12.08 -4.53 26.67
CA LEU A 12 12.43 -5.48 25.62
C LEU A 12 11.83 -6.83 25.99
N ILE A 13 10.96 -7.33 25.12
CA ILE A 13 10.40 -8.69 25.25
C ILE A 13 11.01 -9.55 24.15
N SER A 14 11.80 -10.54 24.55
CA SER A 14 12.35 -11.53 23.63
C SER A 14 11.25 -12.48 23.17
N ASN A 15 11.20 -12.78 21.85
CA ASN A 15 10.34 -13.83 21.35
C ASN A 15 11.03 -15.21 21.57
N PRO A 16 10.53 -16.05 22.49
CA PRO A 16 11.16 -17.36 22.78
C PRO A 16 11.02 -18.35 21.61
N ASN A 17 10.09 -18.10 20.68
CA ASN A 17 9.82 -18.98 19.55
C ASN A 17 10.58 -18.58 18.27
N VAL A 18 11.49 -17.59 18.35
CA VAL A 18 12.27 -17.20 17.18
C VAL A 18 13.30 -18.27 16.82
N ALA A 19 13.24 -18.73 15.59
CA ALA A 19 14.21 -19.65 15.02
C ALA A 19 15.13 -18.88 14.05
N LEU A 20 16.13 -18.17 14.57
CA LEU A 20 17.02 -17.30 13.79
C LEU A 20 17.79 -18.04 12.68
N SER A 21 18.02 -19.35 12.85
CA SER A 21 18.71 -20.21 11.88
C SER A 21 17.77 -20.98 10.94
N ALA A 22 16.45 -20.79 11.07
CA ALA A 22 15.51 -21.48 10.19
C ALA A 22 15.70 -20.99 8.73
N PRO A 23 15.82 -21.89 7.76
CA PRO A 23 15.92 -21.51 6.37
C PRO A 23 14.60 -20.91 5.88
N TYR A 24 14.68 -20.01 4.90
CA TYR A 24 13.51 -19.50 4.19
C TYR A 24 12.93 -20.64 3.33
N GLY A 25 11.87 -21.28 3.80
CA GLY A 25 11.31 -22.50 3.21
C GLY A 25 10.26 -22.26 2.14
N ALA A 26 9.70 -23.35 1.64
CA ALA A 26 8.70 -23.32 0.57
C ALA A 26 7.42 -22.57 0.96
N GLU A 27 6.97 -22.67 2.22
CA GLU A 27 5.79 -21.97 2.72
C GLU A 27 5.96 -20.45 2.68
N GLN A 28 7.12 -19.96 3.12
CA GLN A 28 7.47 -18.55 3.07
C GLN A 28 7.60 -18.07 1.61
N ALA A 29 8.24 -18.89 0.76
CA ALA A 29 8.43 -18.60 -0.66
C ALA A 29 7.10 -18.61 -1.44
N ALA A 30 6.10 -19.33 -1.00
CA ALA A 30 4.76 -19.28 -1.59
C ALA A 30 4.08 -17.90 -1.39
N VAL A 31 4.41 -17.21 -0.29
CA VAL A 31 3.87 -15.87 0.04
C VAL A 31 4.75 -14.76 -0.53
N LEU A 32 6.05 -14.82 -0.27
CA LEU A 32 7.02 -13.82 -0.72
C LEU A 32 8.20 -14.51 -1.39
N ASN A 33 8.48 -14.16 -2.64
CA ASN A 33 9.60 -14.70 -3.40
C ASN A 33 10.21 -13.65 -4.33
N THR A 34 11.38 -13.97 -4.85
CA THR A 34 12.14 -13.06 -5.73
C THR A 34 11.40 -12.76 -7.04
N GLU A 35 10.66 -13.71 -7.58
CA GLU A 35 9.90 -13.52 -8.83
C GLU A 35 8.72 -12.57 -8.62
N GLY A 36 7.98 -12.74 -7.53
CA GLY A 36 6.92 -11.80 -7.13
C GLY A 36 7.45 -10.37 -6.94
N LEU A 37 8.64 -10.23 -6.32
CA LEU A 37 9.31 -8.94 -6.18
C LEU A 37 9.68 -8.33 -7.54
N ARG A 38 10.26 -9.12 -8.45
CA ARG A 38 10.63 -8.64 -9.80
C ARG A 38 9.41 -8.18 -10.58
N THR A 39 8.33 -8.94 -10.53
CA THR A 39 7.05 -8.61 -11.19
C THR A 39 6.47 -7.32 -10.62
N ALA A 40 6.32 -7.22 -9.30
CA ALA A 40 5.81 -6.00 -8.65
C ALA A 40 6.68 -4.78 -8.98
N ARG A 41 8.01 -4.93 -8.93
CA ARG A 41 8.93 -3.85 -9.26
C ARG A 41 8.80 -3.39 -10.71
N ARG A 42 8.73 -4.31 -11.67
CA ARG A 42 8.55 -3.99 -13.09
C ARG A 42 7.27 -3.20 -13.32
N GLU A 43 6.14 -3.70 -12.81
CA GLU A 43 4.83 -3.04 -12.96
C GLU A 43 4.83 -1.65 -12.33
N ILE A 44 5.16 -1.55 -11.05
CA ILE A 44 5.11 -0.28 -10.30
C ILE A 44 6.08 0.76 -10.87
N SER A 45 7.26 0.34 -11.33
CA SER A 45 8.24 1.29 -11.89
C SER A 45 7.86 1.80 -13.28
N SER A 46 6.92 1.17 -13.98
CA SER A 46 6.37 1.66 -15.25
C SER A 46 5.22 2.66 -15.09
N TRP A 47 4.69 2.83 -13.87
CA TRP A 47 3.53 3.71 -13.66
C TRP A 47 3.87 5.20 -13.81
N PRO A 48 2.94 6.00 -14.34
CA PRO A 48 3.13 7.44 -14.48
C PRO A 48 3.53 8.10 -13.15
N GLY A 49 4.58 8.90 -13.17
CA GLY A 49 5.10 9.59 -11.99
C GLY A 49 5.94 8.74 -11.04
N TYR A 50 6.29 7.50 -11.41
CA TYR A 50 7.22 6.71 -10.60
C TYR A 50 8.59 7.38 -10.54
N GLN A 51 9.10 7.52 -9.33
CA GLN A 51 10.50 7.90 -9.06
C GLN A 51 11.01 7.19 -7.80
N PRO A 52 12.28 6.83 -7.73
CA PRO A 52 12.89 6.41 -6.48
C PRO A 52 12.77 7.52 -5.44
N THR A 53 12.28 7.19 -4.26
CA THR A 53 12.21 8.13 -3.14
C THR A 53 13.58 8.28 -2.46
N PRO A 54 13.88 9.43 -1.85
CA PRO A 54 15.17 9.68 -1.20
C PRO A 54 15.43 8.71 -0.03
N LEU A 55 16.68 8.32 0.14
CA LEU A 55 17.21 7.74 1.37
C LEU A 55 18.11 8.77 2.03
N VAL A 56 17.65 9.32 3.15
CA VAL A 56 18.33 10.43 3.86
C VAL A 56 19.10 9.89 5.04
N THR A 57 20.37 10.25 5.17
CA THR A 57 21.19 9.92 6.34
C THR A 57 20.93 10.94 7.46
N LEU A 58 20.56 10.46 8.63
CA LEU A 58 20.26 11.27 9.82
C LEU A 58 21.42 11.19 10.83
N SER A 59 22.61 11.67 10.44
CA SER A 59 23.83 11.54 11.24
C SER A 59 23.75 12.20 12.61
N GLY A 60 23.11 13.39 12.69
CA GLY A 60 22.91 14.09 13.96
C GLY A 60 22.02 13.31 14.92
N LEU A 61 20.95 12.70 14.43
CA LEU A 61 20.05 11.88 15.23
C LEU A 61 20.72 10.53 15.63
N ALA A 62 21.49 9.92 14.72
CA ALA A 62 22.27 8.72 15.01
C ALA A 62 23.24 8.97 16.18
N LYS A 63 23.99 10.10 16.14
CA LYS A 63 24.88 10.50 17.23
C LYS A 63 24.11 10.74 18.52
N ALA A 64 22.98 11.45 18.46
CA ALA A 64 22.16 11.73 19.64
C ALA A 64 21.59 10.46 20.28
N ALA A 65 21.20 9.47 19.47
CA ALA A 65 20.67 8.17 19.92
C ALA A 65 21.77 7.15 20.27
N ASN A 66 23.05 7.48 20.07
CA ASN A 66 24.19 6.58 20.27
C ASN A 66 24.08 5.26 19.46
N VAL A 67 23.66 5.37 18.19
CA VAL A 67 23.62 4.27 17.23
C VAL A 67 24.60 4.52 16.08
N GLY A 68 25.08 3.46 15.43
CA GLY A 68 26.10 3.57 14.38
C GLY A 68 25.65 4.38 13.16
N SER A 69 24.40 4.18 12.72
CA SER A 69 23.80 4.93 11.62
C SER A 69 22.29 4.92 11.71
N LEU A 70 21.64 5.96 11.17
CA LEU A 70 20.21 6.07 11.05
C LEU A 70 19.85 6.63 9.67
N TYR A 71 18.98 5.93 8.98
CA TYR A 71 18.51 6.30 7.64
C TYR A 71 17.00 6.50 7.64
N TYR A 72 16.55 7.52 6.91
CA TYR A 72 15.14 7.81 6.69
C TYR A 72 14.79 7.63 5.21
N LYS A 73 13.93 6.66 4.90
CA LYS A 73 13.37 6.48 3.56
C LYS A 73 12.16 7.40 3.41
N ASP A 74 12.32 8.51 2.66
CA ASP A 74 11.28 9.53 2.52
C ASP A 74 10.21 9.12 1.50
N GLU A 75 9.22 8.36 1.95
CA GLU A 75 8.06 7.96 1.15
C GLU A 75 6.97 9.05 1.07
N GLY A 76 7.18 10.22 1.66
CA GLY A 76 6.28 11.36 1.57
C GLY A 76 6.04 11.85 0.14
N ARG A 77 7.00 11.60 -0.75
CA ARG A 77 6.93 11.98 -2.17
C ARG A 77 6.37 10.91 -3.11
N ARG A 78 6.07 9.71 -2.60
CA ARG A 78 5.63 8.59 -3.43
C ARG A 78 4.34 8.92 -4.16
N PHE A 79 4.40 9.09 -5.48
CA PHE A 79 3.27 9.44 -6.36
C PHE A 79 2.44 10.66 -5.89
N GLY A 80 3.00 11.51 -5.04
CA GLY A 80 2.27 12.64 -4.45
C GLY A 80 1.22 12.27 -3.40
N LEU A 81 1.18 10.99 -2.95
CA LEU A 81 0.17 10.52 -1.99
C LEU A 81 0.59 10.63 -0.51
N GLY A 82 1.80 11.11 -0.23
CA GLY A 82 2.25 11.34 1.15
C GLY A 82 2.58 10.08 1.96
N SER A 83 2.67 8.91 1.33
CA SER A 83 2.98 7.63 1.99
C SER A 83 3.42 6.55 1.01
N PHE A 84 4.00 5.45 1.53
CA PHE A 84 4.37 4.28 0.72
C PHE A 84 3.17 3.40 0.28
N LYS A 85 1.98 3.65 0.78
CA LYS A 85 0.79 2.81 0.55
C LYS A 85 0.43 2.56 -0.93
N PRO A 86 0.72 3.46 -1.88
CA PRO A 86 0.50 3.18 -3.31
C PRO A 86 1.25 1.96 -3.84
N LEU A 87 2.41 1.64 -3.28
CA LEU A 87 3.17 0.44 -3.67
C LEU A 87 2.40 -0.87 -3.41
N GLY A 88 1.52 -0.89 -2.42
CA GLY A 88 0.68 -2.05 -2.11
C GLY A 88 -0.76 -1.87 -2.59
N GLY A 89 -1.43 -0.78 -2.21
CA GLY A 89 -2.86 -0.58 -2.49
C GLY A 89 -3.18 -0.49 -3.97
N ALA A 90 -2.47 0.35 -4.73
CA ALA A 90 -2.69 0.43 -6.17
C ALA A 90 -2.19 -0.82 -6.92
N TYR A 91 -1.13 -1.48 -6.42
CA TYR A 91 -0.68 -2.74 -7.00
C TYR A 91 -1.73 -3.85 -6.80
N ALA A 92 -2.39 -3.91 -5.65
CA ALA A 92 -3.49 -4.84 -5.42
C ALA A 92 -4.65 -4.59 -6.40
N VAL A 93 -5.01 -3.32 -6.66
CA VAL A 93 -6.01 -2.97 -7.68
C VAL A 93 -5.62 -3.52 -9.06
N PHE A 94 -4.38 -3.28 -9.49
CA PHE A 94 -3.86 -3.85 -10.75
C PHE A 94 -4.00 -5.37 -10.79
N ARG A 95 -3.59 -6.06 -9.72
CA ARG A 95 -3.64 -7.53 -9.65
C ARG A 95 -5.06 -8.09 -9.70
N VAL A 96 -6.04 -7.39 -9.12
CA VAL A 96 -7.46 -7.77 -9.22
C VAL A 96 -7.95 -7.63 -10.66
N ILE A 97 -7.65 -6.52 -11.31
CA ILE A 97 -8.02 -6.26 -12.71
C ILE A 97 -7.36 -7.31 -13.63
N GLU A 98 -6.06 -7.54 -13.50
CA GLU A 98 -5.32 -8.56 -14.27
C GLU A 98 -5.95 -9.95 -14.08
N GLY A 99 -6.30 -10.30 -12.85
CA GLY A 99 -6.97 -11.57 -12.54
C GLY A 99 -8.33 -11.71 -13.23
N GLU A 100 -9.11 -10.64 -13.25
CA GLU A 100 -10.42 -10.62 -13.91
C GLU A 100 -10.32 -10.71 -15.42
N ILE A 101 -9.39 -9.99 -16.03
CA ILE A 101 -9.11 -10.09 -17.48
C ILE A 101 -8.65 -11.51 -17.84
N ARG A 102 -7.76 -12.10 -17.05
CA ARG A 102 -7.31 -13.48 -17.25
C ARG A 102 -8.47 -14.46 -17.15
N ARG A 103 -9.37 -14.26 -16.19
CA ARG A 103 -10.55 -15.13 -16.00
C ARG A 103 -11.53 -15.04 -17.16
N THR A 104 -11.75 -13.85 -17.75
CA THR A 104 -12.74 -13.61 -18.79
C THR A 104 -12.22 -13.85 -20.21
N SER A 105 -10.95 -13.54 -20.47
CA SER A 105 -10.35 -13.60 -21.83
C SER A 105 -9.21 -14.61 -21.96
N GLY A 106 -8.69 -15.17 -20.86
CA GLY A 106 -7.49 -16.03 -20.86
C GLY A 106 -6.18 -15.25 -21.09
N GLN A 107 -6.22 -13.94 -21.27
CA GLN A 107 -5.05 -13.13 -21.59
C GLN A 107 -4.31 -12.67 -20.33
N GLN A 108 -3.00 -12.50 -20.45
CA GLN A 108 -2.18 -11.80 -19.47
C GLN A 108 -1.98 -10.35 -19.95
N VAL A 109 -2.07 -9.42 -19.02
CA VAL A 109 -1.91 -7.98 -19.29
C VAL A 109 -0.91 -7.38 -18.33
N THR A 110 -0.24 -6.33 -18.80
CA THR A 110 0.59 -5.44 -17.98
C THR A 110 -0.17 -4.16 -17.65
N SER A 111 0.34 -3.38 -16.70
CA SER A 111 -0.23 -2.06 -16.42
C SER A 111 -0.13 -1.11 -17.63
N ILE A 112 0.87 -1.26 -18.49
CA ILE A 112 1.02 -0.47 -19.72
C ILE A 112 -0.14 -0.75 -20.67
N ASP A 113 -0.49 -2.02 -20.88
CA ASP A 113 -1.62 -2.39 -21.74
C ASP A 113 -2.92 -1.73 -21.28
N LEU A 114 -3.14 -1.64 -19.94
CA LEU A 114 -4.30 -0.97 -19.37
C LEU A 114 -4.26 0.54 -19.59
N PHE A 115 -3.10 1.18 -19.49
CA PHE A 115 -2.93 2.61 -19.77
C PHE A 115 -3.20 2.93 -21.25
N ASP A 116 -2.82 2.03 -22.15
CA ASP A 116 -3.10 2.12 -23.58
C ASP A 116 -4.58 1.82 -23.92
N GLY A 117 -5.35 1.45 -22.90
CA GLY A 117 -6.79 1.24 -23.02
C GLY A 117 -7.22 -0.17 -23.42
N ALA A 118 -6.36 -1.16 -23.28
CA ALA A 118 -6.75 -2.55 -23.45
C ALA A 118 -7.81 -2.96 -22.41
N HIS A 119 -8.78 -3.76 -22.81
CA HIS A 119 -9.84 -4.32 -21.95
C HIS A 119 -10.67 -3.29 -21.16
N ARG A 120 -10.87 -2.08 -21.69
CA ARG A 120 -11.62 -1.02 -21.00
C ARG A 120 -13.00 -1.44 -20.52
N ASP A 121 -13.70 -2.23 -21.29
CA ASP A 121 -15.04 -2.72 -20.94
C ASP A 121 -14.98 -3.61 -19.68
N VAL A 122 -14.04 -4.55 -19.65
CA VAL A 122 -13.82 -5.42 -18.48
C VAL A 122 -13.42 -4.62 -17.26
N VAL A 123 -12.49 -3.66 -17.44
CA VAL A 123 -12.02 -2.80 -16.34
C VAL A 123 -13.14 -1.94 -15.77
N ALA A 124 -14.01 -1.36 -16.62
CA ALA A 124 -15.13 -0.52 -16.20
C ALA A 124 -16.18 -1.28 -15.36
N ASP A 125 -16.30 -2.59 -15.58
CA ASP A 125 -17.21 -3.44 -14.81
C ASP A 125 -16.64 -3.89 -13.46
N VAL A 126 -15.33 -3.78 -13.24
CA VAL A 126 -14.69 -4.07 -11.95
C VAL A 126 -15.05 -3.00 -10.92
N THR A 127 -15.45 -3.44 -9.74
CA THR A 127 -15.61 -2.57 -8.56
C THR A 127 -14.67 -3.02 -7.47
N ILE A 128 -13.73 -2.18 -7.11
CA ILE A 128 -12.80 -2.41 -5.99
C ILE A 128 -13.43 -1.92 -4.70
N CYS A 129 -13.49 -2.78 -3.69
CA CYS A 129 -13.93 -2.42 -2.35
C CYS A 129 -12.78 -2.55 -1.35
N ALA A 130 -12.70 -1.65 -0.38
CA ALA A 130 -11.77 -1.74 0.74
C ALA A 130 -12.28 -0.98 1.96
N ALA A 131 -11.91 -1.47 3.16
CA ALA A 131 -12.07 -0.73 4.40
C ALA A 131 -10.76 -0.04 4.80
N THR A 132 -10.84 1.17 5.36
CA THR A 132 -9.64 1.98 5.67
C THR A 132 -9.92 3.13 6.62
N ASP A 133 -8.86 3.59 7.30
CA ASP A 133 -8.87 4.83 8.09
C ASP A 133 -8.12 6.00 7.40
N GLY A 134 -7.56 5.81 6.19
CA GLY A 134 -6.83 6.92 5.53
C GLY A 134 -5.95 6.53 4.34
N ASN A 135 -4.62 6.49 4.51
CA ASN A 135 -3.66 6.37 3.40
C ASN A 135 -3.82 5.10 2.55
N HIS A 136 -4.31 4.01 3.13
CA HIS A 136 -4.61 2.80 2.36
C HIS A 136 -5.76 3.07 1.38
N GLY A 137 -6.88 3.62 1.84
CA GLY A 137 -8.00 3.98 0.98
C GLY A 137 -7.64 5.00 -0.11
N ARG A 138 -6.81 6.01 0.23
CA ARG A 138 -6.28 6.93 -0.78
C ARG A 138 -5.51 6.21 -1.87
N SER A 139 -4.69 5.21 -1.50
CA SER A 139 -3.89 4.45 -2.45
C SER A 139 -4.74 3.53 -3.34
N VAL A 140 -5.77 2.91 -2.79
CA VAL A 140 -6.72 2.08 -3.54
C VAL A 140 -7.55 2.95 -4.48
N ALA A 141 -8.11 4.06 -3.99
CA ALA A 141 -8.89 5.00 -4.81
C ALA A 141 -8.05 5.61 -5.96
N TRP A 142 -6.79 5.97 -5.67
CA TRP A 142 -5.86 6.43 -6.70
C TRP A 142 -5.57 5.36 -7.74
N GLY A 143 -5.33 4.11 -7.31
CA GLY A 143 -5.13 2.98 -8.23
C GLY A 143 -6.35 2.71 -9.11
N ALA A 144 -7.56 2.72 -8.51
CA ALA A 144 -8.80 2.54 -9.24
C ALA A 144 -9.02 3.64 -10.30
N ARG A 145 -8.75 4.90 -9.93
CA ARG A 145 -8.78 6.03 -10.88
C ARG A 145 -7.75 5.87 -12.00
N MET A 146 -6.53 5.45 -11.67
CA MET A 146 -5.43 5.29 -12.61
C MET A 146 -5.74 4.23 -13.67
N PHE A 147 -6.37 3.11 -13.28
CA PHE A 147 -6.74 2.03 -14.18
C PHE A 147 -8.14 2.17 -14.77
N GLY A 148 -9.00 3.04 -14.23
CA GLY A 148 -10.32 3.31 -14.79
C GLY A 148 -11.44 2.41 -14.27
N CYS A 149 -11.28 1.74 -13.13
CA CYS A 149 -12.33 0.93 -12.51
C CYS A 149 -13.10 1.69 -11.41
N ARG A 150 -14.24 1.15 -10.99
CA ARG A 150 -15.03 1.72 -9.90
C ARG A 150 -14.37 1.42 -8.55
N CYS A 151 -14.58 2.32 -7.57
CA CYS A 151 -14.03 2.16 -6.23
C CYS A 151 -15.03 2.57 -5.16
N ILE A 152 -15.23 1.70 -4.16
CA ILE A 152 -16.01 1.96 -2.97
C ILE A 152 -15.12 1.78 -1.76
N ILE A 153 -14.99 2.82 -0.94
CA ILE A 153 -14.19 2.79 0.28
C ILE A 153 -15.11 2.91 1.49
N TYR A 154 -15.04 1.91 2.34
CA TYR A 154 -15.74 1.91 3.63
C TYR A 154 -14.85 2.50 4.72
N ILE A 155 -15.40 3.47 5.44
CA ILE A 155 -14.76 4.09 6.61
C ILE A 155 -15.67 3.99 7.82
N ASN A 156 -15.09 3.84 9.01
CA ASN A 156 -15.86 3.90 10.24
C ASN A 156 -16.18 5.35 10.63
N GLU A 157 -17.09 5.53 11.57
CA GLU A 157 -17.56 6.84 12.00
C GLU A 157 -16.49 7.75 12.63
N ALA A 158 -15.42 7.16 13.20
CA ALA A 158 -14.32 7.90 13.83
C ALA A 158 -13.35 8.56 12.83
N VAL A 159 -13.42 8.19 11.54
CA VAL A 159 -12.55 8.76 10.51
C VAL A 159 -12.91 10.23 10.26
N SER A 160 -11.93 11.12 10.32
CA SER A 160 -12.14 12.54 10.13
C SER A 160 -12.61 12.87 8.69
N GLU A 161 -13.42 13.93 8.54
CA GLU A 161 -13.87 14.42 7.24
C GLU A 161 -12.71 14.75 6.29
N GLY A 162 -11.58 15.24 6.80
CA GLY A 162 -10.41 15.53 5.97
C GLY A 162 -9.85 14.27 5.29
N ARG A 163 -9.84 13.13 5.99
CA ARG A 163 -9.44 11.85 5.42
C ARG A 163 -10.46 11.34 4.40
N GLU A 164 -11.73 11.44 4.70
CA GLU A 164 -12.83 11.10 3.77
C GLU A 164 -12.72 11.90 2.48
N LYS A 165 -12.62 13.24 2.56
CA LYS A 165 -12.44 14.13 1.41
C LYS A 165 -11.18 13.79 0.60
N ALA A 166 -10.09 13.44 1.28
CA ALA A 166 -8.84 13.05 0.62
C ALA A 166 -8.98 11.73 -0.16
N ILE A 167 -9.80 10.80 0.28
CA ILE A 167 -10.12 9.55 -0.45
C ILE A 167 -11.05 9.86 -1.63
N ALA A 168 -12.15 10.59 -1.38
CA ALA A 168 -13.15 10.95 -2.38
C ALA A 168 -12.56 11.78 -3.52
N SER A 169 -11.50 12.56 -3.28
CA SER A 169 -10.85 13.38 -4.34
C SER A 169 -10.24 12.55 -5.48
N TYR A 170 -10.07 11.24 -5.28
CA TYR A 170 -9.65 10.30 -6.32
C TYR A 170 -10.82 9.64 -7.07
N GLY A 171 -12.08 10.07 -6.80
CA GLY A 171 -13.27 9.56 -7.49
C GLY A 171 -13.88 8.31 -6.86
N ALA A 172 -13.40 7.87 -5.71
CA ALA A 172 -14.02 6.78 -4.98
C ALA A 172 -15.33 7.22 -4.31
N GLU A 173 -16.34 6.35 -4.33
CA GLU A 173 -17.48 6.44 -3.45
C GLU A 173 -17.05 6.11 -2.03
N VAL A 174 -17.21 7.02 -1.08
CA VAL A 174 -16.87 6.78 0.32
C VAL A 174 -18.15 6.53 1.11
N ARG A 175 -18.21 5.37 1.74
CA ARG A 175 -19.34 4.96 2.60
C ARG A 175 -18.91 4.97 4.05
N ARG A 176 -19.45 5.92 4.80
CA ARG A 176 -19.27 5.97 6.25
C ARG A 176 -20.27 5.04 6.92
N ILE A 177 -19.78 4.16 7.76
CA ILE A 177 -20.63 3.21 8.50
C ILE A 177 -20.50 3.46 10.01
N PRO A 178 -21.55 3.17 10.78
CA PRO A 178 -21.46 3.15 12.24
C PRO A 178 -20.55 2.01 12.72
N GLY A 179 -19.93 2.18 13.88
CA GLY A 179 -19.14 1.14 14.55
C GLY A 179 -17.63 1.24 14.30
N SER A 180 -16.97 0.10 14.40
CA SER A 180 -15.51 -0.03 14.40
C SER A 180 -14.92 -0.21 13.01
N PHE A 181 -13.58 -0.26 12.94
CA PHE A 181 -12.87 -0.64 11.72
C PHE A 181 -13.24 -2.06 11.24
N ASP A 182 -13.42 -3.00 12.18
CA ASP A 182 -13.80 -4.37 11.83
C ASP A 182 -15.22 -4.46 11.24
N ASP A 183 -16.11 -3.54 11.63
CA ASP A 183 -17.43 -3.42 10.99
C ASP A 183 -17.27 -2.94 9.54
N ALA A 184 -16.40 -1.98 9.30
CA ALA A 184 -16.08 -1.53 7.94
C ALA A 184 -15.48 -2.65 7.07
N VAL A 185 -14.61 -3.48 7.63
CA VAL A 185 -14.03 -4.66 6.94
C VAL A 185 -15.11 -5.67 6.56
N ARG A 186 -16.10 -5.90 7.45
CA ARG A 186 -17.21 -6.82 7.15
C ARG A 186 -18.14 -6.33 6.04
N MET A 187 -18.19 -5.01 5.82
CA MET A 187 -19.03 -4.40 4.79
C MET A 187 -18.34 -4.29 3.44
N ALA A 188 -17.00 -4.38 3.39
CA ALA A 188 -16.20 -4.30 2.17
C ALA A 188 -16.09 -5.65 1.47
#